data_bb5daf750f53f9f5559af9a9c51bd6c9
#
_entry.id   bb5daf750f53f9f5559af9a9c51bd6c9
#
_cell.length_a   1.000
_cell.length_b   1.000
_cell.length_c   1.000
_cell.angle_alpha   90.00
_cell.angle_beta   90.00
_cell.angle_gamma   90.00
#
_symmetry.space_group_name_H-M   'P 1'
#
loop_
_entity.id
_entity.type
_entity.pdbx_description
1 polymer ?
#
loop_
_entity_poly.entity_id
_entity_poly.type
_entity_poly.pdbx_seq_one_letter_code
_entity_poly.pdbx_strand_id
1 'polypeptide(L)'
;VGYFSYIVVGGIAVGIVVGWLVGWVRRQLIDDGPQIVLTVSLLTPFVSYLAGDLAHVSGVLAVVTTGLYLGRSLPRAADPTVRLQSQAVWEAIVYLLNGMVFVLIGLQLPGILHHMREHWWPRPYLYAVAITLACILIRLAWVFPGAYLPRLLSRRIRQSEPAPDWREVFIVGWAGMRGVVSLAAALALNGYPQFPRGHLTQFIAFSVILGTLVFQGLTLPVFIRFFGLNDDGSARREEDEARHRMVETILEKITEARLGETYPEAVLAEVEHFYREHSIAEHDDQPGHGDRHHHFTSLRQLQHTMILTGRHTLIALRYDNVIGDDVLRKIEHELDLEEARLRI
;
A
#
# COMPACT_ATOMS: atom_id res chain seq x y z
N VAL A 1 -1.13 9.63 33.60
CA VAL A 1 -0.82 8.31 33.00
C VAL A 1 -2.10 7.51 32.82
N GLY A 2 -2.98 7.36 33.82
CA GLY A 2 -4.21 6.55 33.72
C GLY A 2 -5.16 6.99 32.60
N TYR A 3 -5.39 8.28 32.47
CA TYR A 3 -6.26 8.84 31.40
C TYR A 3 -5.66 8.61 29.99
N PHE A 4 -4.36 8.76 29.84
CA PHE A 4 -3.68 8.45 28.58
C PHE A 4 -3.82 6.96 28.21
N SER A 5 -3.59 6.06 29.17
CA SER A 5 -3.76 4.63 28.93
C SER A 5 -5.20 4.28 28.57
N TYR A 6 -6.19 4.92 29.19
CA TYR A 6 -7.60 4.74 28.85
C TYR A 6 -7.89 5.12 27.40
N ILE A 7 -7.41 6.29 26.94
CA ILE A 7 -7.60 6.78 25.56
C ILE A 7 -6.96 5.81 24.54
N VAL A 8 -5.75 5.32 24.83
CA VAL A 8 -5.01 4.44 23.91
C VAL A 8 -5.68 3.07 23.86
N VAL A 9 -5.85 2.41 25.01
CA VAL A 9 -6.43 1.05 25.08
C VAL A 9 -7.88 1.03 24.60
N GLY A 10 -8.65 2.06 24.98
CA GLY A 10 -10.02 2.23 24.51
C GLY A 10 -10.11 2.43 23.01
N GLY A 11 -9.22 3.24 22.41
CA GLY A 11 -9.17 3.41 20.97
C GLY A 11 -8.87 2.12 20.22
N ILE A 12 -7.92 1.32 20.73
CA ILE A 12 -7.61 -0.01 20.19
C ILE A 12 -8.81 -0.95 20.31
N ALA A 13 -9.46 -1.01 21.49
CA ALA A 13 -10.62 -1.86 21.71
C ALA A 13 -11.78 -1.51 20.78
N VAL A 14 -12.13 -0.22 20.65
CA VAL A 14 -13.16 0.26 19.71
C VAL A 14 -12.78 -0.12 18.27
N GLY A 15 -11.52 0.06 17.89
CA GLY A 15 -11.05 -0.31 16.55
C GLY A 15 -11.19 -1.80 16.23
N ILE A 16 -10.92 -2.68 17.19
CA ILE A 16 -11.12 -4.13 17.04
C ILE A 16 -12.61 -4.47 16.87
N VAL A 17 -13.48 -3.88 17.71
CA VAL A 17 -14.93 -4.11 17.65
C VAL A 17 -15.50 -3.66 16.30
N VAL A 18 -15.17 -2.43 15.88
CA VAL A 18 -15.61 -1.91 14.57
C VAL A 18 -15.06 -2.76 13.43
N GLY A 19 -13.78 -3.13 13.48
CA GLY A 19 -13.15 -4.00 12.49
C GLY A 19 -13.83 -5.36 12.38
N TRP A 20 -14.18 -5.96 13.51
CA TRP A 20 -14.91 -7.22 13.55
C TRP A 20 -16.31 -7.08 12.95
N LEU A 21 -17.04 -6.01 13.34
CA LEU A 21 -18.40 -5.73 12.85
C LEU A 21 -18.40 -5.49 11.33
N VAL A 22 -17.51 -4.63 10.85
CA VAL A 22 -17.36 -4.34 9.42
C VAL A 22 -16.93 -5.59 8.65
N GLY A 23 -16.01 -6.38 9.20
CA GLY A 23 -15.61 -7.65 8.61
C GLY A 23 -16.77 -8.65 8.51
N TRP A 24 -17.64 -8.68 9.52
CA TRP A 24 -18.88 -9.48 9.49
C TRP A 24 -19.87 -8.97 8.43
N VAL A 25 -20.14 -7.67 8.41
CA VAL A 25 -21.02 -7.03 7.39
C VAL A 25 -20.51 -7.31 5.99
N ARG A 26 -19.21 -7.15 5.72
CA ARG A 26 -18.64 -7.41 4.40
C ARG A 26 -18.79 -8.86 3.94
N ARG A 27 -18.74 -9.83 4.85
CA ARG A 27 -18.96 -11.24 4.52
C ARG A 27 -20.42 -11.51 4.10
N GLN A 28 -21.37 -10.77 4.66
CA GLN A 28 -22.79 -10.88 4.27
C GLN A 28 -23.07 -10.21 2.92
N LEU A 29 -22.28 -9.21 2.54
CA LEU A 29 -22.47 -8.41 1.33
C LEU A 29 -21.59 -8.87 0.15
N ILE A 30 -20.86 -9.97 0.26
CA ILE A 30 -19.98 -10.46 -0.80
C ILE A 30 -20.75 -10.72 -2.09
N ASP A 31 -21.98 -11.24 -2.00
CA ASP A 31 -22.82 -11.59 -3.13
C ASP A 31 -23.57 -10.40 -3.75
N ASP A 32 -23.59 -9.24 -3.07
CA ASP A 32 -24.34 -8.03 -3.50
C ASP A 32 -23.59 -7.15 -4.50
N GLY A 33 -22.37 -7.53 -4.86
CA GLY A 33 -21.56 -6.84 -5.87
C GLY A 33 -20.43 -5.96 -5.32
N PRO A 34 -19.41 -5.69 -6.15
CA PRO A 34 -18.17 -5.03 -5.74
C PRO A 34 -18.38 -3.58 -5.28
N GLN A 35 -19.38 -2.88 -5.82
CA GLN A 35 -19.65 -1.47 -5.49
C GLN A 35 -20.10 -1.29 -4.03
N ILE A 36 -20.90 -2.22 -3.52
CA ILE A 36 -21.39 -2.17 -2.12
C ILE A 36 -20.24 -2.44 -1.16
N VAL A 37 -19.43 -3.47 -1.44
CA VAL A 37 -18.26 -3.82 -0.64
C VAL A 37 -17.26 -2.67 -0.62
N LEU A 38 -17.05 -2.01 -1.76
CA LEU A 38 -16.17 -0.85 -1.88
C LEU A 38 -16.70 0.34 -1.07
N THR A 39 -18.00 0.64 -1.16
CA THR A 39 -18.64 1.72 -0.40
C THR A 39 -18.49 1.49 1.11
N VAL A 40 -18.75 0.29 1.60
CA VAL A 40 -18.52 -0.08 3.01
C VAL A 40 -17.05 0.12 3.39
N SER A 41 -16.13 -0.26 2.51
CA SER A 41 -14.69 -0.05 2.72
C SER A 41 -14.32 1.42 2.88
N LEU A 42 -14.87 2.29 2.03
CA LEU A 42 -14.61 3.73 2.06
C LEU A 42 -15.24 4.43 3.28
N LEU A 43 -16.38 3.95 3.75
CA LEU A 43 -17.05 4.48 4.94
C LEU A 43 -16.40 4.00 6.24
N THR A 44 -15.71 2.87 6.21
CA THR A 44 -15.09 2.26 7.40
C THR A 44 -14.22 3.20 8.23
N PRO A 45 -13.30 3.99 7.66
CA PRO A 45 -12.48 4.93 8.45
C PRO A 45 -13.31 5.97 9.18
N PHE A 46 -14.37 6.48 8.55
CA PHE A 46 -15.25 7.48 9.14
C PHE A 46 -16.07 6.91 10.30
N VAL A 47 -16.64 5.72 10.13
CA VAL A 47 -17.37 5.01 11.19
C VAL A 47 -16.45 4.70 12.36
N SER A 48 -15.22 4.25 12.11
CA SER A 48 -14.23 3.94 13.15
C SER A 48 -13.81 5.18 13.92
N TYR A 49 -13.60 6.30 13.22
CA TYR A 49 -13.26 7.57 13.85
C TYR A 49 -14.39 8.07 14.74
N LEU A 50 -15.62 8.11 14.21
CA LEU A 50 -16.79 8.55 14.95
C LEU A 50 -17.05 7.68 16.19
N ALA A 51 -16.92 6.36 16.04
CA ALA A 51 -17.10 5.44 17.17
C ALA A 51 -16.08 5.70 18.28
N GLY A 52 -14.82 5.98 17.93
CA GLY A 52 -13.78 6.36 18.89
C GLY A 52 -14.06 7.69 19.56
N ASP A 53 -14.50 8.68 18.80
CA ASP A 53 -14.85 10.02 19.30
C ASP A 53 -16.05 9.98 20.26
N LEU A 54 -17.12 9.29 19.88
CA LEU A 54 -18.32 9.08 20.71
C LEU A 54 -18.01 8.34 22.04
N ALA A 55 -17.04 7.42 21.99
CA ALA A 55 -16.58 6.71 23.20
C ALA A 55 -15.58 7.52 24.03
N HIS A 56 -15.29 8.79 23.65
CA HIS A 56 -14.29 9.66 24.28
C HIS A 56 -12.90 9.03 24.37
N VAL A 57 -12.53 8.26 23.33
CA VAL A 57 -11.20 7.64 23.16
C VAL A 57 -10.54 8.12 21.86
N SER A 58 -9.34 7.61 21.54
CA SER A 58 -8.65 8.04 20.31
C SER A 58 -9.28 7.50 19.04
N GLY A 59 -10.02 8.35 18.30
CA GLY A 59 -10.58 8.02 16.99
C GLY A 59 -9.50 7.62 15.97
N VAL A 60 -8.33 8.25 16.01
CA VAL A 60 -7.21 7.90 15.13
C VAL A 60 -6.71 6.48 15.37
N LEU A 61 -6.53 6.10 16.65
CA LEU A 61 -6.12 4.73 17.00
C LEU A 61 -7.21 3.71 16.63
N ALA A 62 -8.49 4.07 16.77
CA ALA A 62 -9.59 3.23 16.35
C ALA A 62 -9.52 2.95 14.83
N VAL A 63 -9.32 3.97 14.00
CA VAL A 63 -9.18 3.82 12.54
C VAL A 63 -7.99 2.93 12.18
N VAL A 64 -6.81 3.19 12.75
CA VAL A 64 -5.61 2.41 12.49
C VAL A 64 -5.80 0.94 12.86
N THR A 65 -6.37 0.70 14.04
CA THR A 65 -6.62 -0.68 14.53
C THR A 65 -7.65 -1.41 13.66
N THR A 66 -8.73 -0.71 13.25
CA THR A 66 -9.72 -1.25 12.32
C THR A 66 -9.06 -1.65 10.99
N GLY A 67 -8.22 -0.77 10.43
CA GLY A 67 -7.52 -1.03 9.18
C GLY A 67 -6.58 -2.24 9.27
N LEU A 68 -5.81 -2.35 10.36
CA LEU A 68 -4.93 -3.50 10.59
C LEU A 68 -5.70 -4.80 10.77
N TYR A 69 -6.83 -4.77 11.48
CA TYR A 69 -7.69 -5.93 11.68
C TYR A 69 -8.28 -6.42 10.35
N LEU A 70 -8.85 -5.51 9.56
CA LEU A 70 -9.43 -5.84 8.26
C LEU A 70 -8.37 -6.30 7.26
N GLY A 71 -7.20 -5.67 7.23
CA GLY A 71 -6.11 -6.04 6.35
C GLY A 71 -5.61 -7.47 6.55
N ARG A 72 -5.68 -7.99 7.79
CA ARG A 72 -5.35 -9.40 8.09
C ARG A 72 -6.47 -10.38 7.77
N SER A 73 -7.72 -9.95 7.85
CA SER A 73 -8.90 -10.84 7.78
C SER A 73 -9.42 -11.04 6.37
N LEU A 74 -9.15 -10.11 5.44
CA LEU A 74 -9.82 -9.99 4.16
C LEU A 74 -9.23 -10.75 2.96
N PRO A 75 -7.92 -11.07 2.89
CA PRO A 75 -7.35 -11.64 1.66
C PRO A 75 -7.97 -12.98 1.23
N ARG A 76 -8.63 -13.68 2.15
CA ARG A 76 -9.09 -15.07 1.94
C ARG A 76 -10.53 -15.22 1.44
N ALA A 77 -11.35 -14.18 1.49
CA ALA A 77 -12.81 -14.31 1.27
C ALA A 77 -13.36 -13.41 0.15
N ALA A 78 -12.56 -12.55 -0.47
CA ALA A 78 -13.04 -11.61 -1.48
C ALA A 78 -12.94 -12.19 -2.89
N ASP A 79 -14.01 -12.00 -3.68
CA ASP A 79 -14.00 -12.22 -5.12
C ASP A 79 -12.81 -11.46 -5.78
N PRO A 80 -12.11 -12.07 -6.75
CA PRO A 80 -11.02 -11.42 -7.48
C PRO A 80 -11.38 -10.06 -8.05
N THR A 81 -12.58 -9.89 -8.60
CA THR A 81 -13.07 -8.62 -9.15
C THR A 81 -13.18 -7.53 -8.10
N VAL A 82 -13.74 -7.85 -6.93
CA VAL A 82 -13.82 -6.93 -5.77
C VAL A 82 -12.42 -6.51 -5.31
N ARG A 83 -11.47 -7.44 -5.29
CA ARG A 83 -10.10 -7.17 -4.83
C ARG A 83 -9.37 -6.22 -5.78
N LEU A 84 -9.41 -6.47 -7.09
CA LEU A 84 -8.77 -5.63 -8.09
C LEU A 84 -9.37 -4.22 -8.13
N GLN A 85 -10.70 -4.10 -8.16
CA GLN A 85 -11.38 -2.81 -8.15
C GLN A 85 -11.11 -2.03 -6.86
N SER A 86 -11.13 -2.70 -5.71
CA SER A 86 -10.85 -2.05 -4.42
C SER A 86 -9.43 -1.51 -4.36
N GLN A 87 -8.45 -2.26 -4.87
CA GLN A 87 -7.06 -1.81 -4.90
C GLN A 87 -6.91 -0.56 -5.76
N ALA A 88 -7.40 -0.57 -6.99
CA ALA A 88 -7.30 0.57 -7.91
C ALA A 88 -7.97 1.83 -7.34
N VAL A 89 -9.15 1.70 -6.74
CA VAL A 89 -9.85 2.84 -6.13
C VAL A 89 -9.11 3.35 -4.90
N TRP A 90 -8.60 2.47 -4.03
CA TRP A 90 -7.82 2.90 -2.86
C TRP A 90 -6.51 3.59 -3.25
N GLU A 91 -5.80 3.12 -4.25
CA GLU A 91 -4.60 3.77 -4.78
C GLU A 91 -4.91 5.19 -5.28
N ALA A 92 -5.98 5.37 -6.05
CA ALA A 92 -6.41 6.67 -6.53
C ALA A 92 -6.82 7.62 -5.39
N ILE A 93 -7.60 7.13 -4.41
CA ILE A 93 -8.05 7.93 -3.26
C ILE A 93 -6.86 8.33 -2.38
N VAL A 94 -5.95 7.42 -2.08
CA VAL A 94 -4.76 7.71 -1.28
C VAL A 94 -3.89 8.75 -1.97
N TYR A 95 -3.71 8.65 -3.28
CA TYR A 95 -2.97 9.63 -4.07
C TYR A 95 -3.64 11.03 -3.99
N LEU A 96 -4.95 11.11 -4.21
CA LEU A 96 -5.70 12.37 -4.14
C LEU A 96 -5.68 12.97 -2.73
N LEU A 97 -5.90 12.16 -1.68
CA LEU A 97 -5.86 12.61 -0.30
C LEU A 97 -4.48 13.13 0.09
N ASN A 98 -3.42 12.46 -0.31
CA ASN A 98 -2.06 12.93 -0.08
C ASN A 98 -1.82 14.29 -0.75
N GLY A 99 -2.22 14.45 -2.02
CA GLY A 99 -2.13 15.73 -2.72
C GLY A 99 -2.93 16.85 -2.04
N MET A 100 -4.20 16.56 -1.69
CA MET A 100 -5.08 17.50 -1.00
C MET A 100 -4.49 17.96 0.34
N VAL A 101 -3.93 17.04 1.08
CA VAL A 101 -3.30 17.33 2.36
C VAL A 101 -2.09 18.27 2.19
N PHE A 102 -1.22 18.06 1.19
CA PHE A 102 -0.12 18.98 0.92
C PHE A 102 -0.60 20.37 0.52
N VAL A 103 -1.68 20.46 -0.25
CA VAL A 103 -2.32 21.75 -0.59
C VAL A 103 -2.84 22.44 0.69
N LEU A 104 -3.53 21.71 1.57
CA LEU A 104 -4.04 22.27 2.83
C LEU A 104 -2.91 22.74 3.75
N ILE A 105 -1.79 22.01 3.82
CA ILE A 105 -0.58 22.42 4.53
C ILE A 105 -0.05 23.75 3.96
N GLY A 106 0.06 23.84 2.62
CA GLY A 106 0.53 25.05 1.94
C GLY A 106 -0.37 26.27 2.19
N LEU A 107 -1.70 26.07 2.17
CA LEU A 107 -2.68 27.13 2.45
C LEU A 107 -2.62 27.69 3.87
N GLN A 108 -2.16 26.92 4.84
CA GLN A 108 -2.02 27.37 6.21
C GLN A 108 -0.76 28.21 6.47
N LEU A 109 0.25 28.11 5.58
CA LEU A 109 1.51 28.81 5.72
C LEU A 109 1.38 30.34 5.88
N PRO A 110 0.58 31.05 5.06
CA PRO A 110 0.41 32.51 5.22
C PRO A 110 -0.12 32.89 6.60
N GLY A 111 -1.13 32.15 7.10
CA GLY A 111 -1.69 32.38 8.44
C GLY A 111 -0.68 32.20 9.55
N ILE A 112 0.10 31.11 9.50
CA ILE A 112 1.17 30.83 10.47
C ILE A 112 2.23 31.93 10.45
N LEU A 113 2.66 32.38 9.27
CA LEU A 113 3.67 33.44 9.13
C LEU A 113 3.16 34.80 9.59
N HIS A 114 1.87 35.12 9.38
CA HIS A 114 1.26 36.37 9.84
C HIS A 114 1.28 36.44 11.37
N HIS A 115 0.82 35.42 12.06
CA HIS A 115 0.83 35.36 13.53
C HIS A 115 2.26 35.39 14.13
N MET A 116 3.24 34.85 13.41
CA MET A 116 4.63 34.92 13.85
C MET A 116 5.22 36.34 13.76
N ARG A 117 4.73 37.19 12.85
CA ARG A 117 5.15 38.60 12.75
C ARG A 117 4.55 39.47 13.84
N GLU A 118 3.34 39.18 14.28
CA GLU A 118 2.67 39.94 15.34
C GLU A 118 3.25 39.70 16.73
N HIS A 119 3.84 38.50 16.95
CA HIS A 119 4.42 38.15 18.24
C HIS A 119 5.94 38.07 18.12
N TRP A 120 6.65 38.95 18.81
CA TRP A 120 8.10 39.02 18.81
C TRP A 120 8.71 37.84 19.58
N TRP A 121 9.04 36.74 18.85
CA TRP A 121 9.74 35.59 19.39
C TRP A 121 11.25 35.73 19.11
N PRO A 122 12.13 35.64 20.10
CA PRO A 122 13.56 35.63 19.84
C PRO A 122 13.94 34.36 19.11
N ARG A 123 14.32 34.49 17.83
CA ARG A 123 14.90 33.42 16.99
C ARG A 123 14.01 32.19 16.75
N PRO A 124 12.73 32.30 16.29
CA PRO A 124 11.84 31.17 16.07
C PRO A 124 12.40 30.17 15.06
N TYR A 125 13.15 30.64 14.07
CA TYR A 125 13.80 29.80 13.06
C TYR A 125 14.88 28.88 13.66
N LEU A 126 15.59 29.35 14.70
CA LEU A 126 16.61 28.54 15.40
C LEU A 126 15.93 27.35 16.11
N TYR A 127 14.79 27.58 16.76
CA TYR A 127 14.02 26.50 17.38
C TYR A 127 13.48 25.51 16.34
N ALA A 128 12.98 26.00 15.21
CA ALA A 128 12.52 25.14 14.13
C ALA A 128 13.62 24.23 13.57
N VAL A 129 14.79 24.81 13.28
CA VAL A 129 15.95 24.06 12.80
C VAL A 129 16.46 23.07 13.86
N ALA A 130 16.60 23.51 15.10
CA ALA A 130 17.10 22.66 16.19
C ALA A 130 16.17 21.46 16.44
N ILE A 131 14.84 21.68 16.45
CA ILE A 131 13.85 20.61 16.66
C ILE A 131 13.80 19.69 15.45
N THR A 132 13.86 20.23 14.22
CA THR A 132 13.93 19.40 13.01
C THR A 132 15.15 18.48 13.04
N LEU A 133 16.33 19.04 13.35
CA LEU A 133 17.56 18.26 13.46
C LEU A 133 17.49 17.22 14.58
N ALA A 134 16.96 17.62 15.74
CA ALA A 134 16.75 16.69 16.85
C ALA A 134 15.82 15.53 16.47
N CYS A 135 14.71 15.80 15.77
CA CYS A 135 13.80 14.77 15.29
C CYS A 135 14.50 13.78 14.34
N ILE A 136 15.33 14.28 13.42
CA ILE A 136 16.09 13.44 12.49
C ILE A 136 17.12 12.59 13.24
N LEU A 137 17.88 13.19 14.14
CA LEU A 137 18.93 12.50 14.90
C LEU A 137 18.36 11.45 15.86
N ILE A 138 17.30 11.78 16.60
CA ILE A 138 16.62 10.84 17.50
C ILE A 138 16.07 9.66 16.71
N ARG A 139 15.48 9.90 15.55
CA ARG A 139 14.96 8.82 14.71
C ARG A 139 16.09 7.91 14.23
N LEU A 140 17.17 8.48 13.68
CA LEU A 140 18.34 7.69 13.29
C LEU A 140 18.88 6.88 14.47
N ALA A 141 19.05 7.52 15.63
CA ALA A 141 19.51 6.84 16.85
C ALA A 141 18.58 5.73 17.31
N TRP A 142 17.25 5.83 17.06
CA TRP A 142 16.26 4.82 17.48
C TRP A 142 16.13 3.67 16.48
N VAL A 143 16.27 3.94 15.17
CA VAL A 143 16.08 2.91 14.13
C VAL A 143 17.16 1.84 14.22
N PHE A 144 18.42 2.19 14.56
CA PHE A 144 19.50 1.22 14.72
C PHE A 144 19.24 0.20 15.83
N PRO A 145 18.94 0.60 17.07
CA PRO A 145 18.54 -0.38 18.09
C PRO A 145 17.30 -1.17 17.69
N GLY A 146 16.30 -0.52 17.07
CA GLY A 146 15.08 -1.16 16.60
C GLY A 146 15.34 -2.29 15.60
N ALA A 147 16.32 -2.13 14.70
CA ALA A 147 16.69 -3.13 13.71
C ALA A 147 17.52 -4.28 14.30
N TYR A 148 18.45 -4.00 15.24
CA TYR A 148 19.41 -5.01 15.72
C TYR A 148 19.01 -5.65 17.06
N LEU A 149 18.32 -4.92 17.97
CA LEU A 149 17.99 -5.41 19.31
C LEU A 149 17.08 -6.64 19.31
N PRO A 150 16.00 -6.74 18.49
CA PRO A 150 15.18 -7.93 18.44
C PRO A 150 15.96 -9.19 18.04
N ARG A 151 16.97 -9.03 17.16
CA ARG A 151 17.84 -10.13 16.74
C ARG A 151 18.85 -10.56 17.81
N LEU A 152 19.26 -9.62 18.66
CA LEU A 152 20.12 -9.94 19.82
C LEU A 152 19.32 -10.69 20.91
N LEU A 153 18.04 -10.35 21.08
CA LEU A 153 17.17 -10.92 22.13
C LEU A 153 16.54 -12.26 21.72
N SER A 154 16.29 -12.48 20.42
CA SER A 154 15.60 -13.66 19.92
C SER A 154 16.46 -14.48 18.96
N ARG A 155 16.81 -15.71 19.36
CA ARG A 155 17.52 -16.68 18.51
C ARG A 155 16.70 -17.07 17.27
N ARG A 156 15.36 -17.08 17.39
CA ARG A 156 14.45 -17.45 16.30
C ARG A 156 14.50 -16.43 15.16
N ILE A 157 14.48 -15.13 15.47
CA ILE A 157 14.56 -14.07 14.46
C ILE A 157 15.94 -14.08 13.77
N ARG A 158 17.01 -14.32 14.54
CA ARG A 158 18.37 -14.38 14.01
C ARG A 158 18.62 -15.55 13.05
N GLN A 159 17.85 -16.63 13.19
CA GLN A 159 17.97 -17.81 12.32
C GLN A 159 17.10 -17.73 11.08
N SER A 160 16.00 -16.95 11.13
CA SER A 160 15.03 -16.84 10.03
C SER A 160 15.40 -15.75 9.03
N GLU A 161 16.11 -14.70 9.45
CA GLU A 161 16.45 -13.57 8.60
C GLU A 161 17.89 -13.12 8.80
N PRO A 162 18.66 -12.88 7.71
CA PRO A 162 20.00 -12.29 7.80
C PRO A 162 19.96 -10.90 8.45
N ALA A 163 21.06 -10.45 9.04
CA ALA A 163 21.13 -9.12 9.61
C ALA A 163 21.06 -8.09 8.47
N PRO A 164 20.21 -7.05 8.57
CA PRO A 164 20.17 -6.00 7.55
C PRO A 164 21.50 -5.25 7.51
N ASP A 165 21.90 -4.83 6.33
CA ASP A 165 23.07 -3.96 6.18
C ASP A 165 22.80 -2.62 6.89
N TRP A 166 23.82 -2.07 7.56
CA TRP A 166 23.71 -0.78 8.23
C TRP A 166 23.29 0.36 7.28
N ARG A 167 23.60 0.23 5.99
CA ARG A 167 23.19 1.17 4.93
C ARG A 167 21.67 1.17 4.72
N GLU A 168 21.06 -0.01 4.69
CA GLU A 168 19.61 -0.17 4.60
C GLU A 168 18.93 0.41 5.84
N VAL A 169 19.45 0.10 7.04
CA VAL A 169 18.95 0.64 8.30
C VAL A 169 19.04 2.16 8.33
N PHE A 170 20.13 2.73 7.80
CA PHE A 170 20.28 4.18 7.67
C PHE A 170 19.22 4.76 6.73
N ILE A 171 19.00 4.17 5.56
CA ILE A 171 17.98 4.64 4.59
C ILE A 171 16.59 4.57 5.21
N VAL A 172 16.23 3.49 5.91
CA VAL A 172 14.95 3.38 6.63
C VAL A 172 14.81 4.49 7.68
N GLY A 173 15.88 4.78 8.40
CA GLY A 173 15.93 5.89 9.35
C GLY A 173 15.75 7.25 8.67
N TRP A 174 16.46 7.47 7.56
CA TRP A 174 16.43 8.71 6.80
C TRP A 174 15.09 8.94 6.09
N ALA A 175 14.48 7.91 5.52
CA ALA A 175 13.17 7.96 4.85
C ALA A 175 11.98 8.31 5.76
N GLY A 176 12.24 8.53 7.04
CA GLY A 176 11.22 8.79 8.05
C GLY A 176 10.64 10.18 8.06
N MET A 177 10.11 10.62 6.95
CA MET A 177 9.42 11.90 6.82
C MET A 177 8.22 12.00 7.77
N ARG A 178 8.02 13.17 8.36
CA ARG A 178 6.86 13.45 9.21
C ARG A 178 5.65 13.78 8.36
N GLY A 179 4.52 13.16 8.73
CA GLY A 179 3.28 13.31 7.97
C GLY A 179 2.31 14.32 8.59
N VAL A 180 1.17 14.44 7.93
CA VAL A 180 0.07 15.36 8.18
C VAL A 180 -0.53 15.27 9.58
N VAL A 181 -0.50 14.08 10.19
CA VAL A 181 -1.02 13.83 11.52
C VAL A 181 -0.36 14.74 12.57
N SER A 182 0.94 15.01 12.40
CA SER A 182 1.69 15.92 13.29
C SER A 182 1.20 17.36 13.18
N LEU A 183 0.83 17.81 11.97
CA LEU A 183 0.27 19.15 11.76
C LEU A 183 -1.16 19.22 12.27
N ALA A 184 -1.99 18.23 11.98
CA ALA A 184 -3.37 18.17 12.50
C ALA A 184 -3.39 18.24 14.03
N ALA A 185 -2.50 17.51 14.69
CA ALA A 185 -2.33 17.56 16.14
C ALA A 185 -1.89 18.96 16.63
N ALA A 186 -0.97 19.61 15.92
CA ALA A 186 -0.51 20.97 16.26
C ALA A 186 -1.62 22.02 16.06
N LEU A 187 -2.47 21.86 15.04
CA LEU A 187 -3.61 22.73 14.78
C LEU A 187 -4.71 22.57 15.84
N ALA A 188 -4.95 21.34 16.29
CA ALA A 188 -5.91 21.07 17.34
C ALA A 188 -5.57 21.80 18.66
N LEU A 189 -4.30 22.07 18.93
CA LEU A 189 -3.86 22.81 20.14
C LEU A 189 -4.33 24.27 20.17
N ASN A 190 -4.66 24.89 19.02
CA ASN A 190 -5.17 26.26 18.99
C ASN A 190 -6.54 26.44 19.66
N GLY A 191 -7.33 25.38 19.74
CA GLY A 191 -8.64 25.39 20.40
C GLY A 191 -8.57 25.43 21.94
N TYR A 192 -7.39 25.28 22.53
CA TYR A 192 -7.21 25.22 23.99
C TYR A 192 -6.61 26.52 24.53
N PRO A 193 -7.42 27.35 25.28
CA PRO A 193 -6.96 28.62 25.85
C PRO A 193 -5.75 28.50 26.81
N GLN A 194 -5.52 27.28 27.29
CA GLN A 194 -4.41 26.96 28.22
C GLN A 194 -3.05 26.86 27.52
N PHE A 195 -3.01 26.93 26.18
CA PHE A 195 -1.78 26.84 25.39
C PHE A 195 -1.40 28.22 24.80
N PRO A 196 -0.76 29.10 25.56
CA PRO A 196 -0.45 30.47 25.11
C PRO A 196 0.59 30.54 23.99
N ARG A 197 1.23 29.39 23.63
CA ARG A 197 2.23 29.28 22.59
C ARG A 197 1.79 28.40 21.41
N GLY A 198 0.47 28.27 21.18
CA GLY A 198 -0.07 27.42 20.10
C GLY A 198 0.48 27.77 18.73
N HIS A 199 0.61 29.04 18.39
CA HIS A 199 1.15 29.50 17.09
C HIS A 199 2.62 29.16 16.91
N LEU A 200 3.46 29.23 17.96
CA LEU A 200 4.85 28.80 17.89
C LEU A 200 4.95 27.28 17.65
N THR A 201 4.13 26.52 18.36
CA THR A 201 4.08 25.04 18.17
C THR A 201 3.67 24.66 16.75
N GLN A 202 2.69 25.37 16.17
CA GLN A 202 2.29 25.17 14.77
C GLN A 202 3.41 25.52 13.79
N PHE A 203 4.08 26.66 14.00
CA PHE A 203 5.22 27.06 13.18
C PHE A 203 6.33 26.02 13.22
N ILE A 204 6.67 25.52 14.41
CA ILE A 204 7.68 24.48 14.57
C ILE A 204 7.23 23.16 13.89
N ALA A 205 5.98 22.73 14.13
CA ALA A 205 5.45 21.51 13.51
C ALA A 205 5.46 21.59 11.98
N PHE A 206 5.02 22.74 11.44
CA PHE A 206 5.06 23.00 10.01
C PHE A 206 6.49 22.98 9.48
N SER A 207 7.43 23.63 10.17
CA SER A 207 8.84 23.68 9.78
C SER A 207 9.49 22.30 9.81
N VAL A 208 9.15 21.47 10.80
CA VAL A 208 9.64 20.08 10.89
C VAL A 208 9.11 19.26 9.72
N ILE A 209 7.81 19.38 9.39
CA ILE A 209 7.19 18.64 8.27
C ILE A 209 7.85 19.08 6.97
N LEU A 210 7.90 20.38 6.69
CA LEU A 210 8.49 20.90 5.47
C LEU A 210 9.98 20.57 5.36
N GLY A 211 10.73 20.77 6.45
CA GLY A 211 12.16 20.46 6.49
C GLY A 211 12.44 18.96 6.27
N THR A 212 11.72 18.07 6.92
CA THR A 212 11.90 16.62 6.72
C THR A 212 11.43 16.19 5.32
N LEU A 213 10.30 16.69 4.84
CA LEU A 213 9.75 16.34 3.52
C LEU A 213 10.70 16.81 2.40
N VAL A 214 11.11 18.08 2.43
CA VAL A 214 11.94 18.67 1.37
C VAL A 214 13.39 18.16 1.48
N PHE A 215 13.98 18.29 2.66
CA PHE A 215 15.41 17.96 2.82
C PHE A 215 15.65 16.44 2.73
N GLN A 216 14.93 15.64 3.51
CA GLN A 216 15.09 14.19 3.48
C GLN A 216 14.57 13.60 2.16
N GLY A 217 13.45 14.11 1.61
CA GLY A 217 12.90 13.64 0.34
C GLY A 217 13.84 13.88 -0.83
N LEU A 218 14.42 15.09 -0.96
CA LEU A 218 15.34 15.41 -2.05
C LEU A 218 16.71 14.72 -1.90
N THR A 219 17.15 14.48 -0.68
CA THR A 219 18.45 13.83 -0.42
C THR A 219 18.38 12.30 -0.43
N LEU A 220 17.18 11.70 -0.25
CA LEU A 220 17.00 10.26 -0.22
C LEU A 220 17.53 9.54 -1.48
N PRO A 221 17.20 9.97 -2.72
CA PRO A 221 17.76 9.35 -3.93
C PRO A 221 19.28 9.46 -4.03
N VAL A 222 19.85 10.55 -3.48
CA VAL A 222 21.30 10.76 -3.44
C VAL A 222 21.96 9.73 -2.52
N PHE A 223 21.40 9.50 -1.33
CA PHE A 223 21.91 8.49 -0.41
C PHE A 223 21.78 7.07 -0.95
N ILE A 224 20.64 6.73 -1.58
CA ILE A 224 20.45 5.42 -2.22
C ILE A 224 21.55 5.15 -3.24
N ARG A 225 21.83 6.14 -4.12
CA ARG A 225 22.91 6.04 -5.12
C ARG A 225 24.29 6.00 -4.50
N PHE A 226 24.53 6.83 -3.48
CA PHE A 226 25.83 6.92 -2.79
C PHE A 226 26.21 5.62 -2.07
N PHE A 227 25.23 4.97 -1.44
CA PHE A 227 25.46 3.68 -0.77
C PHE A 227 25.48 2.49 -1.74
N GLY A 228 25.16 2.71 -3.02
CA GLY A 228 25.12 1.65 -4.01
C GLY A 228 24.06 0.58 -3.70
N LEU A 229 23.00 0.98 -3.00
CA LEU A 229 21.86 0.12 -2.72
C LEU A 229 21.07 -0.04 -4.03
N ASN A 230 21.56 -0.93 -4.87
CA ASN A 230 20.80 -1.45 -5.98
C ASN A 230 19.84 -2.49 -5.42
N ASP A 231 18.74 -2.68 -6.10
CA ASP A 231 17.87 -3.84 -5.85
C ASP A 231 18.76 -5.10 -5.91
N ASP A 232 18.98 -5.72 -4.76
CA ASP A 232 19.81 -6.94 -4.66
C ASP A 232 19.10 -8.16 -5.28
N GLY A 233 17.91 -7.93 -5.84
CA GLY A 233 17.04 -8.95 -6.39
C GLY A 233 16.49 -9.93 -5.34
N SER A 234 16.59 -9.59 -4.04
CA SER A 234 16.06 -10.43 -2.97
C SER A 234 14.55 -10.55 -3.06
N ALA A 235 13.86 -9.45 -3.32
CA ALA A 235 12.41 -9.44 -3.51
C ALA A 235 12.00 -10.26 -4.74
N ARG A 236 12.74 -10.17 -5.84
CA ARG A 236 12.51 -10.99 -7.04
C ARG A 236 12.76 -12.48 -6.74
N ARG A 237 13.85 -12.80 -6.04
CA ARG A 237 14.13 -14.20 -5.66
C ARG A 237 13.07 -14.78 -4.72
N GLU A 238 12.56 -13.98 -3.77
CA GLU A 238 11.45 -14.37 -2.90
C GLU A 238 10.16 -14.58 -3.70
N GLU A 239 9.87 -13.70 -4.66
CA GLU A 239 8.74 -13.82 -5.56
C GLU A 239 8.86 -15.09 -6.45
N ASP A 240 10.02 -15.33 -7.04
CA ASP A 240 10.30 -16.50 -7.87
C ASP A 240 10.15 -17.80 -7.05
N GLU A 241 10.71 -17.84 -5.85
CA GLU A 241 10.56 -18.98 -4.94
C GLU A 241 9.11 -19.23 -4.55
N ALA A 242 8.35 -18.15 -4.26
CA ALA A 242 6.93 -18.26 -3.93
C ALA A 242 6.12 -18.78 -5.13
N ARG A 243 6.40 -18.28 -6.34
CA ARG A 243 5.76 -18.74 -7.58
C ARG A 243 6.11 -20.20 -7.87
N HIS A 244 7.38 -20.58 -7.71
CA HIS A 244 7.81 -21.95 -7.91
C HIS A 244 7.08 -22.94 -6.99
N ARG A 245 7.02 -22.63 -5.69
CA ARG A 245 6.28 -23.46 -4.73
C ARG A 245 4.78 -23.51 -5.02
N MET A 246 4.20 -22.39 -5.48
CA MET A 246 2.80 -22.35 -5.88
C MET A 246 2.53 -23.30 -7.05
N VAL A 247 3.36 -23.26 -8.10
CA VAL A 247 3.22 -24.13 -9.26
C VAL A 247 3.43 -25.61 -8.89
N GLU A 248 4.42 -25.90 -8.06
CA GLU A 248 4.68 -27.25 -7.56
C GLU A 248 3.45 -27.83 -6.83
N THR A 249 2.86 -27.03 -5.92
CA THR A 249 1.64 -27.42 -5.20
C THR A 249 0.44 -27.63 -6.16
N ILE A 250 0.32 -26.81 -7.20
CA ILE A 250 -0.73 -26.97 -8.22
C ILE A 250 -0.53 -28.28 -9.00
N LEU A 251 0.70 -28.58 -9.41
CA LEU A 251 1.03 -29.82 -10.14
C LEU A 251 0.79 -31.07 -9.28
N GLU A 252 1.07 -30.99 -7.96
CA GLU A 252 0.71 -32.04 -7.01
C GLU A 252 -0.80 -32.27 -6.98
N LYS A 253 -1.60 -31.19 -6.93
CA LYS A 253 -3.07 -31.28 -6.96
C LYS A 253 -3.61 -31.85 -8.26
N ILE A 254 -3.01 -31.53 -9.41
CA ILE A 254 -3.36 -32.14 -10.69
C ILE A 254 -3.06 -33.64 -10.66
N THR A 255 -1.96 -34.05 -10.06
CA THR A 255 -1.59 -35.45 -9.91
C THR A 255 -2.57 -36.21 -9.00
N GLU A 256 -2.97 -35.60 -7.87
CA GLU A 256 -4.02 -36.17 -7.00
C GLU A 256 -5.36 -36.31 -7.76
N ALA A 257 -5.76 -35.29 -8.54
CA ALA A 257 -6.99 -35.32 -9.33
C ALA A 257 -6.95 -36.41 -10.40
N ARG A 258 -5.77 -36.69 -10.98
CA ARG A 258 -5.54 -37.78 -11.94
C ARG A 258 -5.72 -39.15 -11.28
N LEU A 259 -5.21 -39.34 -10.08
CA LEU A 259 -5.38 -40.57 -9.30
C LEU A 259 -6.84 -40.81 -8.86
N GLY A 260 -7.59 -39.72 -8.64
CA GLY A 260 -9.01 -39.78 -8.26
C GLY A 260 -9.98 -39.95 -9.42
N GLU A 261 -9.49 -40.04 -10.68
CA GLU A 261 -10.31 -40.10 -11.91
C GLU A 261 -11.43 -39.03 -11.99
N THR A 262 -11.19 -37.87 -11.36
CA THR A 262 -12.23 -36.82 -11.21
C THR A 262 -12.48 -36.05 -12.50
N TYR A 263 -11.48 -35.98 -13.40
CA TYR A 263 -11.52 -35.23 -14.64
C TYR A 263 -10.95 -36.06 -15.82
N PRO A 264 -11.39 -35.80 -17.08
CA PRO A 264 -10.81 -36.41 -18.26
C PRO A 264 -9.30 -36.11 -18.38
N GLU A 265 -8.50 -37.11 -18.78
CA GLU A 265 -7.05 -36.96 -18.90
C GLU A 265 -6.62 -35.84 -19.85
N ALA A 266 -7.38 -35.60 -20.93
CA ALA A 266 -7.10 -34.50 -21.85
C ALA A 266 -7.17 -33.13 -21.18
N VAL A 267 -8.13 -32.93 -20.27
CA VAL A 267 -8.29 -31.67 -19.51
C VAL A 267 -7.16 -31.51 -18.52
N LEU A 268 -6.78 -32.57 -17.81
CA LEU A 268 -5.67 -32.55 -16.85
C LEU A 268 -4.34 -32.25 -17.54
N ALA A 269 -4.11 -32.86 -18.72
CA ALA A 269 -2.91 -32.62 -19.50
C ALA A 269 -2.82 -31.18 -20.02
N GLU A 270 -3.91 -30.59 -20.45
CA GLU A 270 -3.99 -29.19 -20.90
C GLU A 270 -3.68 -28.21 -19.76
N VAL A 271 -4.29 -28.43 -18.60
CA VAL A 271 -4.05 -27.60 -17.40
C VAL A 271 -2.60 -27.76 -16.90
N GLU A 272 -2.08 -28.98 -16.88
CA GLU A 272 -0.68 -29.24 -16.49
C GLU A 272 0.29 -28.53 -17.44
N HIS A 273 0.07 -28.61 -18.75
CA HIS A 273 0.87 -27.94 -19.77
C HIS A 273 0.85 -26.41 -19.58
N PHE A 274 -0.35 -25.83 -19.34
CA PHE A 274 -0.50 -24.41 -19.07
C PHE A 274 0.35 -23.94 -17.90
N TYR A 275 0.30 -24.62 -16.75
CA TYR A 275 1.07 -24.21 -15.58
C TYR A 275 2.57 -24.45 -15.74
N ARG A 276 2.99 -25.49 -16.43
CA ARG A 276 4.41 -25.73 -16.72
C ARG A 276 4.99 -24.68 -17.66
N GLU A 277 4.30 -24.32 -18.72
CA GLU A 277 4.77 -23.28 -19.65
C GLU A 277 4.86 -21.90 -18.99
N HIS A 278 3.85 -21.51 -18.20
CA HIS A 278 3.89 -20.23 -17.50
C HIS A 278 4.98 -20.16 -16.43
N SER A 279 5.26 -21.27 -15.75
CA SER A 279 6.38 -21.34 -14.79
C SER A 279 7.76 -21.20 -15.47
N ILE A 280 7.91 -21.72 -16.67
CA ILE A 280 9.17 -21.66 -17.43
C ILE A 280 9.36 -20.28 -18.07
N ALA A 281 8.30 -19.65 -18.55
CA ALA A 281 8.35 -18.36 -19.24
C ALA A 281 8.82 -17.20 -18.35
N GLU A 282 8.58 -17.28 -17.05
CA GLU A 282 8.99 -16.25 -16.08
C GLU A 282 10.43 -16.43 -15.56
N HIS A 283 11.04 -17.62 -15.72
CA HIS A 283 12.41 -17.92 -15.25
C HIS A 283 13.51 -17.65 -16.28
N ASP A 284 13.18 -17.33 -17.53
CA ASP A 284 14.13 -17.31 -18.64
C ASP A 284 14.83 -15.97 -18.89
N ASP A 285 14.94 -15.12 -17.85
CA ASP A 285 15.83 -13.92 -17.88
C ASP A 285 17.33 -14.29 -17.75
N GLN A 286 17.67 -15.59 -17.78
CA GLN A 286 19.08 -16.01 -17.78
C GLN A 286 19.69 -15.91 -19.19
N PRO A 287 20.87 -15.29 -19.33
CA PRO A 287 21.56 -15.14 -20.61
C PRO A 287 22.04 -16.52 -21.11
N GLY A 288 21.31 -17.14 -22.01
CA GLY A 288 21.67 -18.42 -22.61
C GLY A 288 20.58 -19.12 -23.44
N HIS A 289 19.32 -18.67 -23.37
CA HIS A 289 18.20 -19.31 -24.06
C HIS A 289 17.51 -18.38 -25.08
N GLY A 290 18.29 -17.69 -25.89
CA GLY A 290 17.83 -16.69 -26.85
C GLY A 290 16.66 -17.11 -27.76
N ASP A 291 16.61 -18.38 -28.18
CA ASP A 291 15.52 -18.84 -29.06
C ASP A 291 14.17 -18.94 -28.39
N ARG A 292 14.11 -19.33 -27.12
CA ARG A 292 12.84 -19.42 -26.37
C ARG A 292 12.29 -18.04 -26.02
N HIS A 293 13.16 -17.13 -25.60
CA HIS A 293 12.77 -15.75 -25.30
C HIS A 293 12.18 -15.05 -26.54
N HIS A 294 12.77 -15.27 -27.72
CA HIS A 294 12.22 -14.78 -28.98
C HIS A 294 10.87 -15.41 -29.31
N HIS A 295 10.67 -16.69 -29.01
CA HIS A 295 9.38 -17.35 -29.22
C HIS A 295 8.28 -16.79 -28.33
N PHE A 296 8.52 -16.63 -27.02
CA PHE A 296 7.56 -16.03 -26.09
C PHE A 296 7.26 -14.57 -26.38
N THR A 297 8.27 -13.79 -26.74
CA THR A 297 8.09 -12.39 -27.15
C THR A 297 7.24 -12.30 -28.42
N SER A 298 7.49 -13.17 -29.38
CA SER A 298 6.72 -13.24 -30.63
C SER A 298 5.28 -13.71 -30.40
N LEU A 299 5.08 -14.68 -29.50
CA LEU A 299 3.74 -15.14 -29.11
C LEU A 299 2.94 -14.02 -28.43
N ARG A 300 3.53 -13.31 -27.45
CA ARG A 300 2.90 -12.16 -26.81
C ARG A 300 2.57 -11.05 -27.80
N GLN A 301 3.47 -10.74 -28.72
CA GLN A 301 3.23 -9.74 -29.78
C GLN A 301 2.08 -10.16 -30.70
N LEU A 302 2.02 -11.44 -31.09
CA LEU A 302 0.94 -11.96 -31.89
C LEU A 302 -0.40 -11.89 -31.16
N GLN A 303 -0.46 -12.34 -29.89
CA GLN A 303 -1.65 -12.26 -29.05
C GLN A 303 -2.13 -10.81 -28.90
N HIS A 304 -1.23 -9.86 -28.62
CA HIS A 304 -1.55 -8.45 -28.55
C HIS A 304 -2.13 -7.92 -29.89
N THR A 305 -1.55 -8.34 -31.02
CA THR A 305 -2.05 -7.97 -32.35
C THR A 305 -3.46 -8.54 -32.60
N MET A 306 -3.73 -9.79 -32.14
CA MET A 306 -5.06 -10.38 -32.25
C MET A 306 -6.10 -9.63 -31.41
N ILE A 307 -5.76 -9.24 -30.18
CA ILE A 307 -6.61 -8.42 -29.31
C ILE A 307 -6.96 -7.09 -29.98
N LEU A 308 -5.95 -6.40 -30.53
CA LEU A 308 -6.18 -5.15 -31.26
C LEU A 308 -7.08 -5.32 -32.47
N THR A 309 -6.89 -6.42 -33.23
CA THR A 309 -7.76 -6.76 -34.37
C THR A 309 -9.18 -7.00 -33.92
N GLY A 310 -9.38 -7.75 -32.84
CA GLY A 310 -10.70 -7.98 -32.24
C GLY A 310 -11.38 -6.66 -31.83
N ARG A 311 -10.63 -5.75 -31.20
CA ARG A 311 -11.12 -4.44 -30.78
C ARG A 311 -11.55 -3.58 -31.97
N HIS A 312 -10.76 -3.55 -33.05
CA HIS A 312 -11.14 -2.86 -34.27
C HIS A 312 -12.41 -3.43 -34.90
N THR A 313 -12.57 -4.75 -34.90
CA THR A 313 -13.79 -5.41 -35.41
C THR A 313 -15.01 -5.04 -34.58
N LEU A 314 -14.89 -5.00 -33.25
CA LEU A 314 -15.99 -4.60 -32.36
C LEU A 314 -16.44 -3.15 -32.61
N ILE A 315 -15.49 -2.24 -32.80
CA ILE A 315 -15.78 -0.85 -33.12
C ILE A 315 -16.51 -0.75 -34.46
N ALA A 316 -16.08 -1.51 -35.47
CA ALA A 316 -16.76 -1.55 -36.78
C ALA A 316 -18.20 -2.10 -36.65
N LEU A 317 -18.40 -3.20 -35.93
CA LEU A 317 -19.73 -3.76 -35.68
C LEU A 317 -20.66 -2.78 -34.93
N ARG A 318 -20.11 -1.98 -34.04
CA ARG A 318 -20.86 -0.92 -33.37
C ARG A 318 -21.21 0.22 -34.33
N TYR A 319 -20.27 0.61 -35.18
CA TYR A 319 -20.51 1.66 -36.18
C TYR A 319 -21.58 1.26 -37.20
N ASP A 320 -21.59 -0.01 -37.56
CA ASP A 320 -22.60 -0.59 -38.47
C ASP A 320 -23.94 -0.91 -37.77
N ASN A 321 -24.11 -0.52 -36.50
CA ASN A 321 -25.27 -0.79 -35.67
C ASN A 321 -25.67 -2.30 -35.53
N VAL A 322 -24.67 -3.18 -35.68
CA VAL A 322 -24.84 -4.63 -35.47
C VAL A 322 -24.91 -4.96 -33.97
N ILE A 323 -24.15 -4.22 -33.13
CA ILE A 323 -24.15 -4.39 -31.69
C ILE A 323 -24.49 -3.08 -30.97
N GLY A 324 -25.08 -3.18 -29.76
CA GLY A 324 -25.34 -2.05 -28.88
C GLY A 324 -24.13 -1.68 -28.00
N ASP A 325 -24.21 -0.51 -27.33
CA ASP A 325 -23.14 -0.01 -26.45
C ASP A 325 -22.87 -0.94 -25.26
N ASP A 326 -23.90 -1.60 -24.73
CA ASP A 326 -23.74 -2.52 -23.61
C ASP A 326 -22.95 -3.78 -23.98
N VAL A 327 -23.21 -4.30 -25.21
CA VAL A 327 -22.46 -5.45 -25.75
C VAL A 327 -21.02 -5.05 -26.06
N LEU A 328 -20.81 -3.88 -26.65
CA LEU A 328 -19.48 -3.34 -26.93
C LEU A 328 -18.67 -3.29 -25.64
N ARG A 329 -19.16 -2.59 -24.60
CA ARG A 329 -18.46 -2.44 -23.32
C ARG A 329 -18.15 -3.77 -22.65
N LYS A 330 -19.06 -4.73 -22.74
CA LYS A 330 -18.86 -6.05 -22.14
C LYS A 330 -17.69 -6.78 -22.80
N ILE A 331 -17.66 -6.82 -24.14
CA ILE A 331 -16.61 -7.54 -24.87
C ILE A 331 -15.28 -6.75 -24.80
N GLU A 332 -15.29 -5.41 -24.83
CA GLU A 332 -14.08 -4.59 -24.58
C GLU A 332 -13.49 -4.89 -23.22
N HIS A 333 -14.31 -5.02 -22.18
CA HIS A 333 -13.81 -5.38 -20.85
C HIS A 333 -13.17 -6.77 -20.82
N GLU A 334 -13.71 -7.74 -21.55
CA GLU A 334 -13.11 -9.09 -21.70
C GLU A 334 -11.74 -8.99 -22.39
N LEU A 335 -11.62 -8.20 -23.48
CA LEU A 335 -10.36 -7.98 -24.18
C LEU A 335 -9.33 -7.20 -23.32
N ASP A 336 -9.79 -6.25 -22.49
CA ASP A 336 -8.93 -5.52 -21.56
C ASP A 336 -8.34 -6.45 -20.50
N LEU A 337 -9.11 -7.41 -20.00
CA LEU A 337 -8.63 -8.43 -19.07
C LEU A 337 -7.60 -9.37 -19.72
N GLU A 338 -7.82 -9.77 -20.98
CA GLU A 338 -6.87 -10.56 -21.74
C GLU A 338 -5.58 -9.77 -22.00
N GLU A 339 -5.67 -8.50 -22.42
CA GLU A 339 -4.52 -7.63 -22.62
C GLU A 339 -3.73 -7.40 -21.33
N ALA A 340 -4.43 -7.24 -20.19
CA ALA A 340 -3.78 -7.10 -18.89
C ALA A 340 -2.98 -8.35 -18.50
N ARG A 341 -3.46 -9.55 -18.84
CA ARG A 341 -2.74 -10.82 -18.63
C ARG A 341 -1.46 -10.93 -19.46
N LEU A 342 -1.41 -10.29 -20.62
CA LEU A 342 -0.21 -10.29 -21.48
C LEU A 342 0.87 -9.31 -21.02
N ARG A 343 0.51 -8.31 -20.19
CA ARG A 343 1.44 -7.29 -19.67
C ARG A 343 2.14 -7.70 -18.38
N ILE A 344 1.62 -8.72 -17.70
CA ILE A 344 2.24 -9.32 -16.52
C ILE A 344 3.24 -10.38 -16.96
#